data_e3e276e608699f0d1d97ca7591781b5e
#
_entry.id   e3e276e608699f0d1d97ca7591781b5e
#
_cell.length_a   1.000
_cell.length_b   1.000
_cell.length_c   1.000
_cell.angle_alpha   90.00
_cell.angle_beta   90.00
_cell.angle_gamma   90.00
#
_symmetry.space_group_name_H-M   'P 1'
#
loop_
_entity.id
_entity.type
_entity.pdbx_description
1 polymer ?
#
loop_
_entity_poly.entity_id
_entity_poly.type
_entity_poly.pdbx_seq_one_letter_code
_entity_poly.pdbx_strand_id
1 'polypeptide(L)'
;MMRWVALAALLAAQVQAGTLEGRLVTFTVETWDDREQPFLQARGRTVMVGQGVEFGLEPEGLTGGLDVVPVTVEIGPTRIELSYPRGIGRFYEARFNGYVLRFVTDCVLFDRVAIDPEGTTMRVTEVWAEGGALYINVSGLGYGPNARLALDLEVADCPLS
;
A
#
# COMPACT_ATOMS: atom_id res chain seq x y z
N MET A 1 -30.38 -44.57 -35.06
CA MET A 1 -29.72 -44.39 -33.74
C MET A 1 -29.05 -43.02 -33.77
N MET A 2 -29.67 -42.02 -33.16
CA MET A 2 -29.20 -40.61 -33.16
C MET A 2 -28.50 -40.36 -31.82
N ARG A 3 -27.16 -40.13 -31.86
CA ARG A 3 -26.36 -39.83 -30.67
C ARG A 3 -26.38 -38.31 -30.44
N TRP A 4 -27.03 -37.91 -29.36
CA TRP A 4 -26.96 -36.54 -28.86
C TRP A 4 -25.65 -36.32 -28.12
N VAL A 5 -24.80 -35.45 -28.63
CA VAL A 5 -23.60 -34.98 -27.93
C VAL A 5 -24.02 -33.75 -27.14
N ALA A 6 -24.10 -33.89 -25.84
CA ALA A 6 -24.32 -32.75 -24.95
C ALA A 6 -23.01 -31.97 -24.83
N LEU A 7 -23.01 -30.75 -25.36
CA LEU A 7 -21.90 -29.79 -25.20
C LEU A 7 -22.05 -29.11 -23.84
N ALA A 8 -21.25 -29.50 -22.86
CA ALA A 8 -21.18 -28.83 -21.56
C ALA A 8 -20.35 -27.56 -21.76
N ALA A 9 -21.01 -26.41 -21.75
CA ALA A 9 -20.33 -25.11 -21.69
C ALA A 9 -19.79 -24.89 -20.28
N LEU A 10 -18.48 -24.95 -20.10
CA LEU A 10 -17.78 -24.50 -18.91
C LEU A 10 -17.85 -22.96 -18.88
N LEU A 11 -18.72 -22.42 -18.04
CA LEU A 11 -18.69 -21.01 -17.66
C LEU A 11 -17.49 -20.81 -16.75
N ALA A 12 -16.37 -20.39 -17.32
CA ALA A 12 -15.26 -19.87 -16.53
C ALA A 12 -15.75 -18.55 -15.92
N ALA A 13 -15.93 -18.51 -14.60
CA ALA A 13 -16.13 -17.26 -13.88
C ALA A 13 -14.87 -16.40 -14.12
N GLN A 14 -15.03 -15.31 -14.88
CA GLN A 14 -13.96 -14.32 -14.99
C GLN A 14 -13.84 -13.64 -13.64
N VAL A 15 -12.76 -13.90 -12.92
CA VAL A 15 -12.37 -13.09 -11.76
C VAL A 15 -12.04 -11.72 -12.33
N GLN A 16 -12.88 -10.76 -12.06
CA GLN A 16 -12.67 -9.39 -12.49
C GLN A 16 -11.51 -8.84 -11.64
N ALA A 17 -10.42 -8.43 -12.30
CA ALA A 17 -9.31 -7.80 -11.62
C ALA A 17 -9.82 -6.54 -10.92
N GLY A 18 -9.62 -6.46 -9.61
CA GLY A 18 -10.01 -5.30 -8.82
C GLY A 18 -9.10 -4.10 -9.10
N THR A 19 -9.54 -2.93 -8.69
CA THR A 19 -8.78 -1.69 -8.78
C THR A 19 -8.78 -0.96 -7.45
N LEU A 20 -7.71 -0.22 -7.14
CA LEU A 20 -7.69 0.70 -6.01
C LEU A 20 -8.32 2.05 -6.34
N GLU A 21 -8.40 2.41 -7.63
CA GLU A 21 -8.99 3.68 -8.07
C GLU A 21 -10.45 3.82 -7.61
N GLY A 22 -10.78 5.00 -7.07
CA GLY A 22 -12.09 5.31 -6.52
C GLY A 22 -12.34 4.82 -5.10
N ARG A 23 -11.37 4.12 -4.47
CA ARG A 23 -11.50 3.63 -3.10
C ARG A 23 -11.00 4.65 -2.08
N LEU A 24 -11.57 4.63 -0.88
CA LEU A 24 -11.06 5.41 0.23
C LEU A 24 -9.91 4.68 0.91
N VAL A 25 -8.77 5.35 1.02
CA VAL A 25 -7.58 4.85 1.69
C VAL A 25 -7.17 5.80 2.81
N THR A 26 -6.83 5.22 3.96
CA THR A 26 -6.21 5.93 5.08
C THR A 26 -4.72 5.59 5.11
N PHE A 27 -3.89 6.61 4.99
CA PHE A 27 -2.44 6.52 5.11
C PHE A 27 -2.02 6.90 6.53
N THR A 28 -1.21 6.05 7.16
CA THR A 28 -0.71 6.24 8.52
C THR A 28 0.77 5.91 8.57
N VAL A 29 1.50 6.56 9.47
CA VAL A 29 2.88 6.21 9.83
C VAL A 29 2.86 5.55 11.19
N GLU A 30 3.50 4.40 11.31
CA GLU A 30 3.60 3.65 12.57
C GLU A 30 5.05 3.25 12.84
N THR A 31 5.43 3.27 14.12
CA THR A 31 6.73 2.73 14.59
C THR A 31 6.51 1.94 15.86
N TRP A 32 6.93 0.67 15.86
CA TRP A 32 6.76 -0.22 17.02
C TRP A 32 7.75 -1.39 17.01
N ASP A 33 8.12 -1.85 18.20
CA ASP A 33 8.70 -3.17 18.44
C ASP A 33 7.61 -4.16 18.90
N ASP A 34 6.59 -3.63 19.58
CA ASP A 34 5.37 -4.33 19.94
C ASP A 34 4.17 -3.56 19.36
N ARG A 35 3.40 -4.23 18.53
CA ARG A 35 2.26 -3.63 17.82
C ARG A 35 1.17 -3.12 18.78
N GLU A 36 1.06 -3.73 19.97
CA GLU A 36 0.10 -3.31 20.98
C GLU A 36 0.56 -2.06 21.75
N GLN A 37 1.86 -1.72 21.65
CA GLN A 37 2.47 -0.58 22.31
C GLN A 37 3.35 0.21 21.34
N PRO A 38 2.77 0.86 20.34
CA PRO A 38 3.55 1.60 19.34
C PRO A 38 4.25 2.81 19.97
N PHE A 39 5.50 3.03 19.58
CA PHE A 39 6.25 4.25 19.93
C PHE A 39 5.68 5.47 19.26
N LEU A 40 5.21 5.29 18.01
CA LEU A 40 4.58 6.29 17.19
C LEU A 40 3.41 5.67 16.44
N GLN A 41 2.28 6.35 16.50
CA GLN A 41 1.15 6.13 15.64
C GLN A 41 0.61 7.49 15.23
N ALA A 42 0.92 7.92 14.02
CA ALA A 42 0.45 9.19 13.50
C ALA A 42 -1.06 9.13 13.23
N ARG A 43 -1.72 10.29 13.32
CA ARG A 43 -3.12 10.39 12.90
C ARG A 43 -3.20 10.13 11.40
N GLY A 44 -3.97 9.12 11.00
CA GLY A 44 -4.20 8.80 9.61
C GLY A 44 -4.92 9.92 8.85
N ARG A 45 -4.56 10.07 7.57
CA ARG A 45 -5.27 10.92 6.62
C ARG A 45 -5.97 10.05 5.61
N THR A 46 -7.25 10.30 5.37
CA THR A 46 -8.07 9.53 4.43
C THR A 46 -8.33 10.37 3.19
N VAL A 47 -8.11 9.76 2.02
CA VAL A 47 -8.41 10.34 0.71
C VAL A 47 -9.06 9.28 -0.19
N MET A 48 -9.72 9.74 -1.26
CA MET A 48 -10.16 8.86 -2.34
C MET A 48 -9.00 8.70 -3.32
N VAL A 49 -8.68 7.46 -3.70
CA VAL A 49 -7.67 7.18 -4.71
C VAL A 49 -8.16 7.72 -6.07
N GLY A 50 -7.36 8.57 -6.68
CA GLY A 50 -7.69 9.25 -7.93
C GLY A 50 -6.53 9.21 -8.92
N GLN A 51 -6.30 10.33 -9.58
CA GLN A 51 -5.15 10.50 -10.47
C GLN A 51 -4.13 11.43 -9.82
N GLY A 52 -2.86 11.00 -9.79
CA GLY A 52 -1.76 11.74 -9.25
C GLY A 52 -1.44 11.39 -7.80
N VAL A 53 -0.86 12.35 -7.08
CA VAL A 53 -0.35 12.12 -5.71
C VAL A 53 -1.48 12.21 -4.69
N GLU A 54 -1.78 11.12 -4.00
CA GLU A 54 -2.78 11.07 -2.91
C GLU A 54 -2.27 11.73 -1.64
N PHE A 55 -0.99 11.50 -1.30
CA PHE A 55 -0.38 12.04 -0.10
C PHE A 55 0.91 12.76 -0.46
N GLY A 56 0.93 14.04 -0.22
CA GLY A 56 2.07 14.91 -0.46
C GLY A 56 2.80 15.30 0.82
N LEU A 57 3.88 16.03 0.62
CA LEU A 57 4.87 16.44 1.61
C LEU A 57 4.45 17.60 2.53
N GLU A 58 3.21 17.81 2.80
CA GLU A 58 2.80 18.82 3.75
C GLU A 58 3.32 18.43 5.15
N PRO A 59 4.33 19.13 5.71
CA PRO A 59 4.88 18.76 7.01
C PRO A 59 3.87 18.83 8.15
N GLU A 60 2.78 19.57 7.94
CA GLU A 60 1.78 19.88 8.95
C GLU A 60 0.64 18.87 9.03
N GLY A 61 0.55 17.92 8.09
CA GLY A 61 -0.68 17.15 7.91
C GLY A 61 -0.79 15.86 8.71
N LEU A 62 0.30 15.21 9.08
CA LEU A 62 0.26 13.82 9.60
C LEU A 62 0.68 13.68 11.06
N THR A 63 1.18 14.73 11.69
CA THR A 63 1.84 14.58 13.00
C THR A 63 1.37 15.57 14.04
N GLY A 64 0.91 15.07 15.14
CA GLY A 64 0.81 15.84 16.37
C GLY A 64 2.18 16.15 16.97
N GLY A 65 3.09 16.79 16.20
CA GLY A 65 4.38 17.28 16.72
C GLY A 65 5.55 16.29 16.65
N LEU A 66 5.46 15.21 15.90
CA LEU A 66 6.57 14.28 15.67
C LEU A 66 7.15 14.47 14.27
N ASP A 67 8.48 14.41 14.16
CA ASP A 67 9.17 14.48 12.88
C ASP A 67 8.92 13.22 12.06
N VAL A 68 8.01 13.32 11.10
CA VAL A 68 7.77 12.28 10.10
C VAL A 68 8.60 12.57 8.87
N VAL A 69 9.24 11.56 8.34
CA VAL A 69 9.98 11.67 7.09
C VAL A 69 9.02 12.09 5.97
N PRO A 70 9.26 13.21 5.30
CA PRO A 70 8.42 13.65 4.19
C PRO A 70 8.40 12.60 3.08
N VAL A 71 7.23 12.14 2.71
CA VAL A 71 7.01 11.15 1.66
C VAL A 71 5.93 11.61 0.71
N THR A 72 6.11 11.31 -0.56
CA THR A 72 5.07 11.42 -1.58
C THR A 72 4.57 10.03 -1.90
N VAL A 73 3.26 9.84 -1.87
CA VAL A 73 2.62 8.56 -2.18
C VAL A 73 1.65 8.77 -3.33
N GLU A 74 1.84 8.02 -4.39
CA GLU A 74 0.94 7.93 -5.54
C GLU A 74 0.35 6.54 -5.61
N ILE A 75 -0.97 6.45 -5.74
CA ILE A 75 -1.71 5.19 -5.75
C ILE A 75 -2.43 5.06 -7.08
N GLY A 76 -1.95 4.19 -7.94
CA GLY A 76 -2.61 3.81 -9.18
C GLY A 76 -3.62 2.67 -8.99
N PRO A 77 -4.24 2.21 -10.08
CA PRO A 77 -5.21 1.11 -10.04
C PRO A 77 -4.69 -0.18 -9.39
N THR A 78 -3.42 -0.52 -9.65
CA THR A 78 -2.75 -1.73 -9.17
C THR A 78 -1.29 -1.49 -8.78
N ARG A 79 -0.92 -0.23 -8.52
CA ARG A 79 0.45 0.16 -8.23
C ARG A 79 0.48 1.22 -7.14
N ILE A 80 1.48 1.15 -6.28
CA ILE A 80 1.75 2.18 -5.27
C ILE A 80 3.20 2.61 -5.40
N GLU A 81 3.45 3.91 -5.45
CA GLU A 81 4.78 4.49 -5.51
C GLU A 81 5.02 5.45 -4.34
N LEU A 82 6.17 5.27 -3.69
CA LEU A 82 6.64 6.16 -2.64
C LEU A 82 7.95 6.81 -3.09
N SER A 83 8.08 8.11 -2.86
CA SER A 83 9.29 8.87 -3.13
C SER A 83 9.59 9.88 -2.03
N TYR A 84 10.85 10.27 -1.91
CA TYR A 84 11.35 11.14 -0.84
C TYR A 84 12.11 12.33 -1.43
N PRO A 85 11.41 13.27 -2.11
CA PRO A 85 12.06 14.36 -2.84
C PRO A 85 12.74 15.39 -1.93
N ARG A 86 12.48 15.35 -0.63
CA ARG A 86 13.04 16.28 0.35
C ARG A 86 13.70 15.53 1.50
N GLY A 87 14.79 16.13 1.99
CA GLY A 87 15.54 15.58 3.11
C GLY A 87 16.44 14.41 2.70
N ILE A 88 17.39 14.11 3.54
CA ILE A 88 18.28 12.95 3.46
C ILE A 88 18.46 12.46 4.89
N GLY A 89 18.34 11.18 5.11
CA GLY A 89 18.53 10.61 6.43
C GLY A 89 18.36 9.10 6.44
N ARG A 90 18.10 8.59 7.63
CA ARG A 90 17.85 7.19 7.90
C ARG A 90 16.62 7.06 8.79
N PHE A 91 15.75 6.11 8.46
CA PHE A 91 14.64 5.74 9.33
C PHE A 91 15.15 5.16 10.65
N TYR A 92 14.43 5.47 11.72
CA TYR A 92 14.68 4.87 13.03
C TYR A 92 14.55 3.35 12.92
N GLU A 93 15.45 2.63 13.59
CA GLU A 93 15.46 1.17 13.59
C GLU A 93 14.51 0.64 14.67
N ALA A 94 13.51 -0.13 14.26
CA ALA A 94 12.53 -0.80 15.09
C ALA A 94 12.09 -2.08 14.41
N ARG A 95 11.32 -2.93 15.05
CA ARG A 95 10.74 -4.10 14.41
C ARG A 95 9.85 -3.72 13.21
N PHE A 96 9.10 -2.64 13.36
CA PHE A 96 8.39 -1.97 12.28
C PHE A 96 8.59 -0.47 12.41
N ASN A 97 8.98 0.17 11.34
CA ASN A 97 8.94 1.61 11.17
C ASN A 97 8.57 1.86 9.72
N GLY A 98 7.36 2.36 9.48
CA GLY A 98 6.91 2.42 8.12
C GLY A 98 5.50 2.96 7.92
N TYR A 99 4.93 2.56 6.82
CA TYR A 99 3.65 3.07 6.32
C TYR A 99 2.59 1.99 6.35
N VAL A 100 1.38 2.41 6.70
CA VAL A 100 0.19 1.57 6.67
C VAL A 100 -0.87 2.24 5.82
N LEU A 101 -1.28 1.57 4.74
CA LEU A 101 -2.39 2.00 3.89
C LEU A 101 -3.58 1.09 4.18
N ARG A 102 -4.66 1.67 4.74
CA ARG A 102 -5.90 0.94 5.06
C ARG A 102 -7.00 1.35 4.11
N PHE A 103 -7.58 0.38 3.43
CA PHE A 103 -8.75 0.59 2.59
C PHE A 103 -9.99 0.38 3.45
N VAL A 104 -10.69 1.49 3.74
CA VAL A 104 -11.75 1.54 4.78
C VAL A 104 -13.15 1.31 4.25
N THR A 105 -13.35 1.49 2.95
CA THR A 105 -14.62 1.20 2.27
C THR A 105 -14.39 0.16 1.20
N ASP A 106 -15.38 -0.65 0.96
CA ASP A 106 -15.31 -1.74 -0.01
C ASP A 106 -14.19 -2.74 0.32
N CYS A 107 -14.54 -3.95 0.51
CA CYS A 107 -13.57 -4.98 0.83
C CYS A 107 -12.52 -5.07 -0.28
N VAL A 108 -11.25 -4.92 0.08
CA VAL A 108 -10.10 -5.07 -0.82
C VAL A 108 -9.32 -6.30 -0.37
N LEU A 109 -9.17 -7.25 -1.27
CA LEU A 109 -8.26 -8.37 -1.12
C LEU A 109 -7.00 -8.09 -1.94
N PHE A 110 -5.86 -8.21 -1.28
CA PHE A 110 -4.57 -8.20 -1.95
C PHE A 110 -4.14 -9.64 -2.19
N ASP A 111 -4.40 -10.15 -3.39
CA ASP A 111 -4.02 -11.52 -3.77
C ASP A 111 -2.49 -11.63 -3.89
N ARG A 112 -1.86 -10.53 -4.28
CA ARG A 112 -0.41 -10.43 -4.36
C ARG A 112 0.07 -9.00 -4.11
N VAL A 113 1.19 -8.90 -3.40
CA VAL A 113 1.98 -7.69 -3.25
C VAL A 113 3.42 -8.00 -3.64
N ALA A 114 3.96 -7.29 -4.60
CA ALA A 114 5.32 -7.47 -5.08
C ALA A 114 6.07 -6.14 -5.17
N ILE A 115 7.34 -6.14 -4.78
CA ILE A 115 8.22 -5.00 -5.00
C ILE A 115 8.65 -5.02 -6.46
N ASP A 116 8.41 -3.92 -7.18
CA ASP A 116 8.93 -3.72 -8.53
C ASP A 116 10.42 -3.37 -8.45
N PRO A 117 11.33 -4.24 -8.93
CA PRO A 117 12.76 -3.99 -8.83
C PRO A 117 13.25 -2.88 -9.76
N GLU A 118 12.51 -2.54 -10.82
CA GLU A 118 12.88 -1.48 -11.76
C GLU A 118 12.52 -0.10 -11.23
N GLY A 119 11.36 0.00 -10.55
CA GLY A 119 10.88 1.23 -9.92
C GLY A 119 11.45 1.49 -8.52
N THR A 120 12.13 0.51 -7.91
CA THR A 120 12.58 0.57 -6.53
C THR A 120 14.09 0.75 -6.42
N THR A 121 14.53 1.76 -5.69
CA THR A 121 15.94 1.99 -5.35
C THR A 121 16.26 1.69 -3.88
N MET A 122 15.22 1.59 -3.04
CA MET A 122 15.35 1.25 -1.63
C MET A 122 15.46 -0.26 -1.43
N ARG A 123 16.20 -0.68 -0.40
CA ARG A 123 16.34 -2.12 -0.07
C ARG A 123 15.21 -2.58 0.86
N VAL A 124 13.97 -2.29 0.49
CA VAL A 124 12.81 -2.76 1.23
C VAL A 124 12.68 -4.27 1.06
N THR A 125 12.52 -5.00 2.14
CA THR A 125 12.40 -6.46 2.15
C THR A 125 11.09 -6.96 2.74
N GLU A 126 10.39 -6.10 3.50
CA GLU A 126 9.19 -6.46 4.21
C GLU A 126 8.01 -5.58 3.77
N VAL A 127 7.18 -6.16 2.91
CA VAL A 127 5.89 -5.61 2.52
C VAL A 127 4.88 -6.75 2.60
N TRP A 128 3.77 -6.50 3.29
CA TRP A 128 2.71 -7.50 3.41
C TRP A 128 1.33 -6.86 3.48
N ALA A 129 0.31 -7.63 3.16
CA ALA A 129 -1.09 -7.26 3.30
C ALA A 129 -1.75 -8.08 4.40
N GLU A 130 -2.56 -7.44 5.21
CA GLU A 130 -3.31 -8.05 6.30
C GLU A 130 -4.59 -7.25 6.58
N GLY A 131 -5.75 -7.92 6.57
CA GLY A 131 -7.02 -7.31 6.98
C GLY A 131 -7.42 -6.05 6.18
N GLY A 132 -7.18 -6.04 4.85
CA GLY A 132 -7.48 -4.88 4.00
C GLY A 132 -6.50 -3.72 4.16
N ALA A 133 -5.37 -3.96 4.84
CA ALA A 133 -4.29 -2.99 4.98
C ALA A 133 -3.00 -3.52 4.34
N LEU A 134 -2.23 -2.59 3.78
CA LEU A 134 -0.89 -2.82 3.26
C LEU A 134 0.12 -2.20 4.21
N TYR A 135 1.10 -2.99 4.62
CA TYR A 135 2.20 -2.61 5.51
C TYR A 135 3.51 -2.55 4.73
N ILE A 136 4.24 -1.46 4.86
CA ILE A 136 5.53 -1.22 4.19
C ILE A 136 6.55 -0.88 5.25
N ASN A 137 7.46 -1.82 5.55
CA ASN A 137 8.50 -1.63 6.56
C ASN A 137 9.76 -1.00 5.93
N VAL A 138 10.09 0.21 6.37
CA VAL A 138 11.29 0.95 5.95
C VAL A 138 12.28 1.14 7.11
N SER A 139 12.13 0.39 8.19
CA SER A 139 12.99 0.43 9.37
C SER A 139 14.47 0.37 9.02
N GLY A 140 15.26 1.28 9.56
CA GLY A 140 16.70 1.34 9.39
C GLY A 140 17.18 1.65 7.95
N LEU A 141 16.28 1.91 7.00
CA LEU A 141 16.66 2.25 5.63
C LEU A 141 17.07 3.72 5.50
N GLY A 142 17.92 4.00 4.52
CA GLY A 142 18.22 5.37 4.11
C GLY A 142 17.12 5.94 3.21
N TYR A 143 16.86 7.23 3.30
CA TYR A 143 15.98 7.98 2.41
C TYR A 143 16.68 9.23 1.86
N GLY A 144 16.18 9.72 0.74
CA GLY A 144 16.71 10.91 0.06
C GLY A 144 16.09 11.09 -1.33
N PRO A 145 16.48 12.12 -2.10
CA PRO A 145 15.85 12.46 -3.37
C PRO A 145 15.84 11.34 -4.42
N ASN A 146 16.74 10.38 -4.30
CA ASN A 146 16.82 9.22 -5.19
C ASN A 146 16.15 7.97 -4.59
N ALA A 147 15.64 8.04 -3.37
CA ALA A 147 14.98 6.92 -2.73
C ALA A 147 13.56 6.76 -3.28
N ARG A 148 13.26 5.59 -3.81
CA ARG A 148 11.96 5.21 -4.38
C ARG A 148 11.60 3.80 -3.99
N LEU A 149 10.32 3.57 -3.78
CA LEU A 149 9.73 2.26 -3.65
C LEU A 149 8.52 2.18 -4.55
N ALA A 150 8.46 1.15 -5.37
CA ALA A 150 7.31 0.85 -6.21
C ALA A 150 6.80 -0.56 -5.89
N LEU A 151 5.50 -0.69 -5.75
CA LEU A 151 4.80 -1.93 -5.45
C LEU A 151 3.80 -2.22 -6.55
N ASP A 152 3.85 -3.44 -7.09
CA ASP A 152 2.80 -3.98 -7.97
C ASP A 152 1.86 -4.86 -7.16
N LEU A 153 0.57 -4.71 -7.40
CA LEU A 153 -0.50 -5.32 -6.64
C LEU A 153 -1.43 -6.11 -7.54
N GLU A 154 -1.82 -7.30 -7.11
CA GLU A 154 -2.99 -7.99 -7.62
C GLU A 154 -4.12 -7.77 -6.61
N VAL A 155 -5.16 -7.10 -7.07
CA VAL A 155 -6.28 -6.68 -6.22
C VAL A 155 -7.54 -7.38 -6.68
N ALA A 156 -8.32 -7.88 -5.75
CA ALA A 156 -9.65 -8.43 -5.99
C ALA A 156 -10.69 -7.77 -5.09
N ASP A 157 -11.91 -7.72 -5.56
CA ASP A 157 -13.05 -7.36 -4.73
C ASP A 157 -13.46 -8.55 -3.88
N CYS A 158 -13.86 -8.31 -2.62
CA CYS A 158 -14.40 -9.40 -1.83
C CYS A 158 -15.69 -9.92 -2.44
N PRO A 159 -15.90 -11.25 -2.44
CA PRO A 159 -17.16 -11.80 -2.89
C PRO A 159 -18.30 -11.22 -2.03
N LEU A 160 -19.35 -10.77 -2.71
CA LEU A 160 -20.57 -10.35 -2.04
C LEU A 160 -21.15 -11.55 -1.29
N SER A 161 -21.27 -11.43 0.02
CA SER A 161 -21.90 -12.45 0.88
C SER A 161 -23.42 -12.33 0.85
#